data_34d37d09c35833a90f442c288d27c721
#
_entry.id   34d37d09c35833a90f442c288d27c721
#
_cell.length_a   1.000
_cell.length_b   1.000
_cell.length_c   1.000
_cell.angle_alpha   90.00
_cell.angle_beta   90.00
_cell.angle_gamma   90.00
#
_symmetry.space_group_name_H-M   'P 1'
#
loop_
_entity.id
_entity.type
_entity.pdbx_description
1 polymer ?
#
loop_
_entity_poly.entity_id
_entity_poly.type
_entity_poly.pdbx_seq_one_letter_code
_entity_poly.pdbx_strand_id
1 'polypeptide(L)'
;MTGQLTSLMSAAWDPPFAADEPVLPASRRIAPGPEPRFGDMPRWDLTAGGIAPNLSPSRAHLRFDGLPEAWVPIAKTLAMAMLQPTHSILREAHVYRSNRPYKIKSIQHALAELRYLAKWAEDRGYSPDLSQWIDDDSEAYLASVRATRAVTAEHSAKDLLRHLVEFGPLMHNGGLRVMVGASKTGSSGEIKTPVIPPDAFWPLIRACWTYIDVFAPDVLAAREDIET
;
A
#
# COMPACT_ATOMS: atom_id res chain seq x y z
N MET A 1 16.34 3.71 46.10
CA MET A 1 15.18 4.50 45.65
C MET A 1 14.64 3.82 44.40
N THR A 2 13.60 3.01 44.61
CA THR A 2 13.01 2.14 43.60
C THR A 2 11.96 2.97 42.85
N GLY A 3 12.30 3.46 41.68
CA GLY A 3 11.36 4.17 40.82
C GLY A 3 10.33 3.19 40.27
N GLN A 4 9.08 3.35 40.65
CA GLN A 4 7.94 2.69 40.04
C GLN A 4 7.83 3.18 38.57
N LEU A 5 8.19 2.31 37.65
CA LEU A 5 7.76 2.41 36.24
C LEU A 5 6.26 2.13 36.22
N THR A 6 5.49 3.18 36.42
CA THR A 6 4.04 3.14 36.15
C THR A 6 3.87 2.90 34.68
N SER A 7 3.58 1.66 34.30
CA SER A 7 3.10 1.28 33.00
C SER A 7 1.83 2.08 32.76
N LEU A 8 1.95 3.18 32.03
CA LEU A 8 0.81 3.83 31.37
C LEU A 8 0.34 2.84 30.29
N MET A 9 -0.57 1.95 30.69
CA MET A 9 -1.41 1.24 29.71
C MET A 9 -2.13 2.32 28.91
N SER A 10 -1.59 2.63 27.74
CA SER A 10 -2.28 3.45 26.75
C SER A 10 -3.63 2.79 26.53
N ALA A 11 -4.71 3.53 26.79
CA ALA A 11 -6.06 3.07 26.47
C ALA A 11 -6.02 2.53 25.03
N ALA A 12 -6.45 1.29 24.84
CA ALA A 12 -6.40 0.65 23.53
C ALA A 12 -7.14 1.58 22.55
N TRP A 13 -6.42 2.06 21.54
CA TRP A 13 -7.00 2.87 20.49
C TRP A 13 -8.03 2.02 19.71
N ASP A 14 -9.24 2.56 19.57
CA ASP A 14 -10.28 1.93 18.78
C ASP A 14 -10.20 2.43 17.33
N PRO A 15 -9.94 1.53 16.37
CA PRO A 15 -9.84 1.89 14.97
C PRO A 15 -11.15 2.50 14.43
N PRO A 16 -11.09 3.37 13.41
CA PRO A 16 -12.27 4.05 12.89
C PRO A 16 -13.23 3.14 12.12
N PHE A 17 -12.80 1.93 11.74
CA PHE A 17 -13.60 0.96 10.99
C PHE A 17 -14.25 -0.04 11.95
N ALA A 18 -15.53 -0.38 11.70
CA ALA A 18 -16.24 -1.35 12.51
C ALA A 18 -15.65 -2.78 12.31
N ALA A 19 -15.61 -3.55 13.40
CA ALA A 19 -15.02 -4.89 13.37
C ALA A 19 -15.71 -5.85 12.37
N ASP A 20 -17.02 -5.68 12.17
CA ASP A 20 -17.84 -6.45 11.23
C ASP A 20 -17.87 -5.88 9.82
N GLU A 21 -17.17 -4.79 9.56
CA GLU A 21 -17.16 -4.10 8.27
C GLU A 21 -16.47 -4.93 7.19
N PRO A 22 -17.09 -5.10 6.00
CA PRO A 22 -16.48 -5.86 4.91
C PRO A 22 -15.21 -5.17 4.36
N VAL A 23 -14.13 -5.92 4.28
CA VAL A 23 -12.84 -5.42 3.75
C VAL A 23 -12.89 -5.21 2.23
N LEU A 24 -13.66 -6.06 1.51
CA LEU A 24 -13.91 -5.90 0.08
C LEU A 24 -15.32 -5.36 -0.14
N PRO A 25 -15.48 -4.16 -0.72
CA PRO A 25 -16.78 -3.66 -1.10
C PRO A 25 -17.41 -4.55 -2.18
N ALA A 26 -18.73 -4.62 -2.21
CA ALA A 26 -19.48 -5.48 -3.15
C ALA A 26 -19.06 -5.25 -4.62
N SER A 27 -18.76 -4.01 -5.01
CA SER A 27 -18.31 -3.64 -6.35
C SER A 27 -16.95 -4.24 -6.75
N ARG A 28 -16.17 -4.73 -5.80
CA ARG A 28 -14.87 -5.37 -6.04
C ARG A 28 -14.89 -6.88 -5.90
N ARG A 29 -16.01 -7.46 -5.55
CA ARG A 29 -16.18 -8.90 -5.45
C ARG A 29 -16.57 -9.46 -6.81
N ILE A 30 -15.63 -10.07 -7.50
CA ILE A 30 -15.80 -10.58 -8.86
C ILE A 30 -15.86 -12.12 -8.92
N ALA A 31 -15.62 -12.78 -7.80
CA ALA A 31 -15.67 -14.23 -7.67
C ALA A 31 -16.31 -14.63 -6.35
N PRO A 32 -16.95 -15.82 -6.28
CA PRO A 32 -17.32 -16.44 -5.00
C PRO A 32 -16.08 -16.64 -4.12
N GLY A 33 -16.22 -16.42 -2.83
CA GLY A 33 -15.10 -16.61 -1.91
C GLY A 33 -15.34 -15.98 -0.54
N PRO A 34 -14.34 -16.04 0.33
CA PRO A 34 -14.41 -15.48 1.67
C PRO A 34 -14.77 -13.98 1.66
N GLU A 35 -15.47 -13.58 2.68
CA GLU A 35 -15.87 -12.21 2.93
C GLU A 35 -15.17 -11.68 4.20
N PRO A 36 -13.87 -11.30 4.08
CA PRO A 36 -13.13 -10.88 5.25
C PRO A 36 -13.71 -9.60 5.81
N ARG A 37 -13.75 -9.54 7.14
CA ARG A 37 -14.19 -8.37 7.90
C ARG A 37 -12.99 -7.70 8.55
N PHE A 38 -13.15 -6.41 8.88
CA PHE A 38 -12.06 -5.64 9.48
C PHE A 38 -11.53 -6.30 10.77
N GLY A 39 -12.40 -6.85 11.60
CA GLY A 39 -12.04 -7.55 12.83
C GLY A 39 -11.28 -8.86 12.66
N ASP A 40 -11.35 -9.49 11.50
CA ASP A 40 -10.80 -10.85 11.30
C ASP A 40 -9.28 -10.91 11.53
N MET A 41 -8.86 -12.02 12.13
CA MET A 41 -7.46 -12.37 12.41
C MET A 41 -7.22 -13.83 12.02
N PRO A 42 -6.01 -14.24 11.69
CA PRO A 42 -4.76 -13.44 11.59
C PRO A 42 -4.56 -12.82 10.21
N ARG A 43 -5.50 -12.98 9.30
CA ARG A 43 -5.36 -12.55 7.89
C ARG A 43 -6.70 -12.18 7.27
N TRP A 44 -6.63 -11.39 6.21
CA TRP A 44 -7.75 -11.17 5.28
C TRP A 44 -7.51 -11.94 3.99
N ASP A 45 -8.46 -12.76 3.61
CA ASP A 45 -8.48 -13.48 2.34
C ASP A 45 -9.24 -12.67 1.30
N LEU A 46 -8.52 -12.10 0.35
CA LEU A 46 -9.07 -11.23 -0.69
C LEU A 46 -9.28 -11.96 -2.02
N THR A 47 -9.34 -13.30 -2.02
CA THR A 47 -9.51 -14.10 -3.24
C THR A 47 -10.80 -13.76 -3.99
N ALA A 48 -11.87 -13.39 -3.28
CA ALA A 48 -13.13 -12.94 -3.87
C ALA A 48 -12.98 -11.65 -4.72
N GLY A 49 -11.92 -10.88 -4.54
CA GLY A 49 -11.57 -9.72 -5.37
C GLY A 49 -10.93 -10.09 -6.72
N GLY A 50 -10.83 -11.37 -7.02
CA GLY A 50 -10.23 -11.92 -8.23
C GLY A 50 -8.71 -12.01 -8.16
N ILE A 51 -8.20 -13.15 -8.57
CA ILE A 51 -6.75 -13.39 -8.74
C ILE A 51 -6.55 -13.81 -10.19
N ALA A 52 -5.46 -13.35 -10.81
CA ALA A 52 -5.09 -13.87 -12.11
C ALA A 52 -4.92 -15.41 -12.03
N PRO A 53 -5.43 -16.19 -13.01
CA PRO A 53 -5.50 -17.65 -12.92
C PRO A 53 -4.15 -18.35 -12.68
N ASN A 54 -3.05 -17.68 -13.03
CA ASN A 54 -1.68 -18.18 -12.87
C ASN A 54 -1.01 -17.79 -11.54
N LEU A 55 -1.74 -17.11 -10.64
CA LEU A 55 -1.19 -16.69 -9.35
C LEU A 55 -1.68 -17.61 -8.22
N SER A 56 -0.79 -17.91 -7.28
CA SER A 56 -1.14 -18.62 -6.06
C SER A 56 -2.18 -17.83 -5.24
N PRO A 57 -3.21 -18.48 -4.67
CA PRO A 57 -4.17 -17.85 -3.77
C PRO A 57 -3.53 -17.08 -2.61
N SER A 58 -2.38 -17.54 -2.11
CA SER A 58 -1.64 -16.83 -1.03
C SER A 58 -1.25 -15.39 -1.39
N ARG A 59 -1.18 -15.05 -2.68
CA ARG A 59 -0.91 -13.69 -3.15
C ARG A 59 -2.10 -12.73 -2.97
N ALA A 60 -3.27 -13.25 -2.63
CA ALA A 60 -4.44 -12.44 -2.29
C ALA A 60 -4.66 -12.30 -0.78
N HIS A 61 -3.75 -12.79 0.05
CA HIS A 61 -3.89 -12.68 1.50
C HIS A 61 -3.13 -11.46 2.04
N LEU A 62 -3.78 -10.69 2.91
CA LEU A 62 -3.11 -9.72 3.79
C LEU A 62 -2.96 -10.36 5.16
N ARG A 63 -1.73 -10.45 5.64
CA ARG A 63 -1.40 -11.13 6.89
C ARG A 63 -1.00 -10.11 7.95
N PHE A 64 -1.50 -10.28 9.16
CA PHE A 64 -1.22 -9.43 10.33
C PHE A 64 -0.42 -10.17 11.40
N ASP A 65 -0.21 -11.46 11.22
CA ASP A 65 0.70 -12.26 12.06
C ASP A 65 2.14 -11.72 11.95
N GLY A 66 2.87 -11.83 13.04
CA GLY A 66 4.25 -11.32 13.15
C GLY A 66 4.35 -9.80 13.34
N LEU A 67 3.22 -9.10 13.53
CA LEU A 67 3.18 -7.74 14.07
C LEU A 67 3.01 -7.82 15.60
N PRO A 68 3.65 -6.94 16.37
CA PRO A 68 3.32 -6.76 17.78
C PRO A 68 1.85 -6.37 17.92
N GLU A 69 1.19 -6.84 18.98
CA GLU A 69 -0.26 -6.68 19.16
C GLU A 69 -0.72 -5.22 19.06
N ALA A 70 0.02 -4.30 19.65
CA ALA A 70 -0.28 -2.86 19.63
C ALA A 70 -0.19 -2.23 18.21
N TRP A 71 0.48 -2.88 17.25
CA TRP A 71 0.61 -2.40 15.87
C TRP A 71 -0.43 -3.00 14.93
N VAL A 72 -1.15 -4.03 15.34
CA VAL A 72 -2.17 -4.68 14.50
C VAL A 72 -3.30 -3.72 14.09
N PRO A 73 -3.86 -2.88 14.99
CA PRO A 73 -4.87 -1.91 14.62
C PRO A 73 -4.38 -0.91 13.55
N ILE A 74 -3.14 -0.43 13.67
CA ILE A 74 -2.51 0.46 12.70
C ILE A 74 -2.39 -0.22 11.34
N ALA A 75 -1.91 -1.47 11.31
CA ALA A 75 -1.76 -2.25 10.08
C ALA A 75 -3.09 -2.49 9.37
N LYS A 76 -4.14 -2.83 10.12
CA LYS A 76 -5.48 -3.03 9.57
C LYS A 76 -6.08 -1.73 9.04
N THR A 77 -5.96 -0.64 9.78
CA THR A 77 -6.44 0.68 9.36
C THR A 77 -5.76 1.12 8.07
N LEU A 78 -4.42 1.00 7.99
CA LEU A 78 -3.66 1.29 6.78
C LEU A 78 -4.12 0.42 5.60
N ALA A 79 -4.22 -0.89 5.80
CA ALA A 79 -4.62 -1.82 4.76
C ALA A 79 -6.05 -1.54 4.26
N MET A 80 -7.00 -1.25 5.17
CA MET A 80 -8.38 -0.92 4.83
C MET A 80 -8.46 0.39 4.02
N ALA A 81 -7.77 1.44 4.46
CA ALA A 81 -7.71 2.71 3.77
C ALA A 81 -7.12 2.57 2.35
N MET A 82 -6.09 1.75 2.18
CA MET A 82 -5.50 1.45 0.86
C MET A 82 -6.42 0.61 -0.03
N LEU A 83 -7.22 -0.30 0.54
CA LEU A 83 -8.19 -1.11 -0.21
C LEU A 83 -9.42 -0.31 -0.63
N GLN A 84 -9.89 0.60 0.20
CA GLN A 84 -11.13 1.34 0.01
C GLN A 84 -10.92 2.86 0.05
N PRO A 85 -10.18 3.46 -0.91
CA PRO A 85 -9.82 4.88 -0.89
C PRO A 85 -11.02 5.82 -1.01
N THR A 86 -12.20 5.33 -1.37
CA THR A 86 -13.44 6.11 -1.48
C THR A 86 -14.37 5.94 -0.28
N HIS A 87 -13.91 5.26 0.77
CA HIS A 87 -14.69 5.01 1.97
C HIS A 87 -15.14 6.33 2.63
N SER A 88 -16.34 6.36 3.25
CA SER A 88 -16.88 7.57 3.89
C SER A 88 -15.97 8.10 4.99
N ILE A 89 -15.42 7.22 5.82
CA ILE A 89 -14.50 7.55 6.91
C ILE A 89 -13.26 8.32 6.41
N LEU A 90 -12.70 7.96 5.24
CA LEU A 90 -11.57 8.70 4.67
C LEU A 90 -11.97 10.12 4.29
N ARG A 91 -13.17 10.29 3.72
CA ARG A 91 -13.71 11.62 3.37
C ARG A 91 -13.97 12.47 4.60
N GLU A 92 -14.56 11.90 5.63
CA GLU A 92 -14.81 12.54 6.93
C GLU A 92 -13.52 12.98 7.62
N ALA A 93 -12.47 12.16 7.50
CA ALA A 93 -11.13 12.46 8.00
C ALA A 93 -10.32 13.39 7.06
N HIS A 94 -10.92 13.89 5.98
CA HIS A 94 -10.26 14.72 4.95
C HIS A 94 -9.03 14.07 4.29
N VAL A 95 -9.00 12.74 4.22
CA VAL A 95 -7.99 11.99 3.50
C VAL A 95 -8.42 11.83 2.04
N TYR A 96 -7.90 12.68 1.18
CA TYR A 96 -8.24 12.69 -0.25
C TYR A 96 -7.11 12.06 -1.06
N ARG A 97 -7.39 10.93 -1.67
CA ARG A 97 -6.48 10.23 -2.58
C ARG A 97 -7.14 9.88 -3.91
N SER A 98 -6.35 9.25 -4.77
CA SER A 98 -6.85 8.62 -5.98
C SER A 98 -8.02 7.69 -5.65
N ASN A 99 -9.10 7.77 -6.42
CA ASN A 99 -10.25 6.86 -6.31
C ASN A 99 -9.89 5.40 -6.66
N ARG A 100 -8.64 5.14 -7.04
CA ARG A 100 -8.17 3.80 -7.41
C ARG A 100 -7.59 3.09 -6.18
N PRO A 101 -8.13 1.92 -5.83
CA PRO A 101 -7.58 1.08 -4.78
C PRO A 101 -6.13 0.67 -5.11
N TYR A 102 -5.33 0.55 -4.06
CA TYR A 102 -3.99 -0.01 -4.21
C TYR A 102 -4.05 -1.48 -4.64
N LYS A 103 -3.02 -1.91 -5.38
CA LYS A 103 -2.83 -3.33 -5.69
C LYS A 103 -2.53 -4.10 -4.40
N ILE A 104 -3.05 -5.31 -4.28
CA ILE A 104 -2.82 -6.18 -3.10
C ILE A 104 -1.31 -6.32 -2.80
N LYS A 105 -0.49 -6.49 -3.83
CA LYS A 105 0.98 -6.56 -3.69
C LYS A 105 1.58 -5.32 -3.04
N SER A 106 1.07 -4.13 -3.35
CA SER A 106 1.56 -2.88 -2.74
C SER A 106 1.20 -2.81 -1.26
N ILE A 107 0.00 -3.26 -0.90
CA ILE A 107 -0.44 -3.33 0.49
C ILE A 107 0.39 -4.37 1.26
N GLN A 108 0.61 -5.56 0.68
CA GLN A 108 1.49 -6.58 1.27
C GLN A 108 2.89 -6.03 1.54
N HIS A 109 3.42 -5.24 0.61
CA HIS A 109 4.73 -4.60 0.77
C HIS A 109 4.72 -3.58 1.91
N ALA A 110 3.71 -2.71 1.97
CA ALA A 110 3.56 -1.76 3.07
C ALA A 110 3.44 -2.46 4.44
N LEU A 111 2.68 -3.56 4.51
CA LEU A 111 2.57 -4.37 5.74
C LEU A 111 3.89 -5.07 6.11
N ALA A 112 4.67 -5.50 5.12
CA ALA A 112 6.00 -6.07 5.38
C ALA A 112 6.94 -5.00 5.97
N GLU A 113 6.97 -3.80 5.39
CA GLU A 113 7.77 -2.69 5.92
C GLU A 113 7.28 -2.23 7.30
N LEU A 114 5.97 -2.25 7.55
CA LEU A 114 5.41 -1.94 8.86
C LEU A 114 5.88 -2.92 9.94
N ARG A 115 6.06 -4.21 9.62
CA ARG A 115 6.64 -5.18 10.56
C ARG A 115 8.07 -4.81 10.95
N TYR A 116 8.88 -4.36 10.00
CA TYR A 116 10.24 -3.89 10.29
C TYR A 116 10.24 -2.65 11.16
N LEU A 117 9.37 -1.68 10.85
CA LEU A 117 9.20 -0.48 11.67
C LEU A 117 8.75 -0.82 13.09
N ALA A 118 7.71 -1.64 13.22
CA ALA A 118 7.14 -2.04 14.50
C ALA A 118 8.18 -2.74 15.38
N LYS A 119 8.92 -3.70 14.79
CA LYS A 119 10.00 -4.39 15.52
C LYS A 119 11.10 -3.42 15.94
N TRP A 120 11.55 -2.54 15.05
CA TRP A 120 12.57 -1.54 15.35
C TRP A 120 12.13 -0.60 16.48
N ALA A 121 10.87 -0.18 16.47
CA ALA A 121 10.27 0.67 17.48
C ALA A 121 10.20 -0.04 18.84
N GLU A 122 9.69 -1.28 18.86
CA GLU A 122 9.55 -2.10 20.06
C GLU A 122 10.91 -2.37 20.71
N ASP A 123 11.92 -2.78 19.92
CA ASP A 123 13.29 -3.04 20.37
C ASP A 123 13.93 -1.80 21.05
N ARG A 124 13.41 -0.61 20.81
CA ARG A 124 13.89 0.68 21.35
C ARG A 124 12.93 1.35 22.33
N GLY A 125 11.82 0.70 22.64
CA GLY A 125 10.82 1.22 23.59
C GLY A 125 9.99 2.39 23.06
N TYR A 126 9.92 2.57 21.73
CA TYR A 126 9.02 3.57 21.13
C TYR A 126 7.55 3.17 21.29
N SER A 127 6.73 4.16 21.53
CA SER A 127 5.28 3.99 21.58
C SER A 127 4.72 3.63 20.20
N PRO A 128 3.70 2.75 20.09
CA PRO A 128 2.91 2.57 18.87
C PRO A 128 2.04 3.78 18.57
N ASP A 129 1.86 4.71 19.49
CA ASP A 129 1.22 6.00 19.23
C ASP A 129 2.14 6.89 18.37
N LEU A 130 1.95 6.80 17.07
CA LEU A 130 2.73 7.53 16.07
C LEU A 130 2.61 9.06 16.19
N SER A 131 1.60 9.58 16.90
CA SER A 131 1.45 11.02 17.11
C SER A 131 2.53 11.62 18.00
N GLN A 132 3.22 10.77 18.76
CA GLN A 132 4.31 11.16 19.65
C GLN A 132 5.67 11.21 18.95
N TRP A 133 5.75 10.70 17.71
CA TRP A 133 7.00 10.66 16.96
C TRP A 133 7.32 12.03 16.38
N ILE A 134 8.60 12.38 16.45
CA ILE A 134 9.17 13.60 15.86
C ILE A 134 10.03 13.27 14.63
N ASP A 135 10.48 14.26 13.91
CA ASP A 135 11.31 14.09 12.70
C ASP A 135 12.59 13.27 12.99
N ASP A 136 13.23 13.49 14.14
CA ASP A 136 14.43 12.76 14.56
C ASP A 136 14.18 11.26 14.73
N ASP A 137 13.00 10.85 15.18
CA ASP A 137 12.64 9.43 15.33
C ASP A 137 12.54 8.74 13.96
N SER A 138 11.93 9.44 13.01
CA SER A 138 11.82 8.97 11.62
C SER A 138 13.20 8.85 10.95
N GLU A 139 14.06 9.83 11.15
CA GLU A 139 15.42 9.80 10.64
C GLU A 139 16.28 8.72 11.32
N ALA A 140 16.11 8.50 12.63
CA ALA A 140 16.77 7.40 13.34
C ALA A 140 16.34 6.03 12.78
N TYR A 141 15.05 5.86 12.46
CA TYR A 141 14.57 4.65 11.79
C TYR A 141 15.22 4.50 10.41
N LEU A 142 15.17 5.53 9.57
CA LEU A 142 15.76 5.50 8.23
C LEU A 142 17.28 5.27 8.26
N ALA A 143 17.98 5.85 9.23
CA ALA A 143 19.41 5.59 9.45
C ALA A 143 19.67 4.11 9.79
N SER A 144 18.82 3.52 10.64
CA SER A 144 18.90 2.09 10.94
C SER A 144 18.66 1.21 9.71
N VAL A 145 17.69 1.57 8.87
CA VAL A 145 17.41 0.86 7.62
C VAL A 145 18.62 0.92 6.68
N ARG A 146 19.22 2.11 6.50
CA ARG A 146 20.44 2.29 5.68
C ARG A 146 21.62 1.46 6.17
N ALA A 147 21.76 1.33 7.49
CA ALA A 147 22.87 0.58 8.09
C ALA A 147 22.71 -0.93 8.01
N THR A 148 21.48 -1.44 7.97
CA THR A 148 21.21 -2.88 8.17
C THR A 148 20.58 -3.57 6.96
N ARG A 149 20.07 -2.82 5.97
CA ARG A 149 19.32 -3.36 4.84
C ARG A 149 19.87 -2.87 3.49
N ALA A 150 19.42 -3.48 2.40
CA ALA A 150 19.80 -3.05 1.06
C ALA A 150 19.33 -1.63 0.74
N VAL A 151 20.03 -0.94 -0.18
CA VAL A 151 19.72 0.45 -0.59
C VAL A 151 18.25 0.65 -0.99
N THR A 152 17.64 -0.34 -1.64
CA THR A 152 16.24 -0.28 -2.03
C THR A 152 15.26 -0.27 -0.85
N ALA A 153 15.68 -0.76 0.32
CA ALA A 153 14.84 -0.83 1.51
C ALA A 153 14.55 0.57 2.09
N GLU A 154 15.45 1.53 1.92
CA GLU A 154 15.21 2.92 2.34
C GLU A 154 14.04 3.55 1.58
N HIS A 155 13.91 3.27 0.28
CA HIS A 155 12.76 3.75 -0.50
C HIS A 155 11.46 3.17 0.03
N SER A 156 11.44 1.87 0.28
CA SER A 156 10.27 1.19 0.84
C SER A 156 9.89 1.71 2.23
N ALA A 157 10.88 1.96 3.08
CA ALA A 157 10.68 2.55 4.40
C ALA A 157 10.12 3.98 4.31
N LYS A 158 10.66 4.82 3.42
CA LYS A 158 10.13 6.16 3.15
C LYS A 158 8.70 6.14 2.62
N ASP A 159 8.39 5.21 1.72
CA ASP A 159 7.04 5.07 1.18
C ASP A 159 6.05 4.63 2.28
N LEU A 160 6.47 3.72 3.18
CA LEU A 160 5.67 3.40 4.35
C LEU A 160 5.42 4.62 5.24
N LEU A 161 6.46 5.37 5.60
CA LEU A 161 6.31 6.57 6.44
C LEU A 161 5.38 7.59 5.79
N ARG A 162 5.46 7.78 4.46
CA ARG A 162 4.51 8.65 3.74
C ARG A 162 3.08 8.15 3.83
N HIS A 163 2.85 6.85 3.72
CA HIS A 163 1.51 6.29 3.92
C HIS A 163 1.02 6.51 5.35
N LEU A 164 1.88 6.34 6.36
CA LEU A 164 1.52 6.59 7.76
C LEU A 164 1.21 8.08 8.02
N VAL A 165 1.93 9.01 7.40
CA VAL A 165 1.61 10.44 7.45
C VAL A 165 0.29 10.74 6.76
N GLU A 166 0.11 10.20 5.57
CA GLU A 166 -1.06 10.47 4.75
C GLU A 166 -2.36 9.93 5.32
N PHE A 167 -2.32 8.71 5.85
CA PHE A 167 -3.46 8.10 6.54
C PHE A 167 -3.46 8.43 8.04
N GLY A 168 -2.58 9.31 8.50
CA GLY A 168 -2.48 9.76 9.88
C GLY A 168 -3.81 10.20 10.49
N PRO A 169 -4.66 10.98 9.80
CA PRO A 169 -5.96 11.38 10.34
C PRO A 169 -6.88 10.21 10.73
N LEU A 170 -6.63 9.00 10.22
CA LEU A 170 -7.35 7.77 10.59
C LEU A 170 -6.72 7.04 11.78
N MET A 171 -5.55 7.47 12.23
CA MET A 171 -4.78 6.83 13.30
C MET A 171 -5.01 7.51 14.65
N HIS A 172 -4.56 6.86 15.72
CA HIS A 172 -4.63 7.42 17.08
C HIS A 172 -4.02 8.83 17.13
N ASN A 173 -4.71 9.77 17.74
CA ASN A 173 -4.28 11.17 17.89
C ASN A 173 -3.83 11.86 16.58
N GLY A 174 -4.33 11.40 15.42
CA GLY A 174 -3.98 11.95 14.12
C GLY A 174 -2.68 11.38 13.52
N GLY A 175 -2.13 10.33 14.12
CA GLY A 175 -1.02 9.54 13.59
C GLY A 175 0.29 10.30 13.41
N LEU A 176 1.12 9.79 12.50
CA LEU A 176 2.46 10.33 12.23
C LEU A 176 2.39 11.71 11.55
N ARG A 177 3.14 12.68 12.10
CA ARG A 177 3.19 14.07 11.60
C ARG A 177 4.62 14.54 11.34
N VAL A 178 5.41 13.71 10.71
CA VAL A 178 6.81 14.00 10.41
C VAL A 178 7.02 14.41 8.96
N MET A 179 8.07 15.17 8.69
CA MET A 179 8.49 15.50 7.33
C MET A 179 9.31 14.35 6.73
N VAL A 180 8.66 13.53 5.92
CA VAL A 180 9.36 12.49 5.16
C VAL A 180 9.97 13.12 3.91
N GLY A 181 11.28 13.28 3.89
CA GLY A 181 12.01 13.81 2.75
C GLY A 181 11.68 13.06 1.45
N ALA A 182 11.68 13.77 0.33
CA ALA A 182 11.49 13.13 -0.97
C ALA A 182 12.48 11.97 -1.08
N SER A 183 12.01 10.79 -1.47
CA SER A 183 12.91 9.75 -1.96
C SER A 183 13.71 10.41 -3.07
N LYS A 184 14.99 10.68 -2.83
CA LYS A 184 15.90 10.79 -3.97
C LYS A 184 15.79 9.40 -4.60
N THR A 185 14.90 9.26 -5.57
CA THR A 185 15.10 8.25 -6.58
C THR A 185 16.52 8.54 -7.04
N GLY A 186 17.46 7.77 -6.51
CA GLY A 186 18.77 7.67 -7.11
C GLY A 186 18.53 7.10 -8.49
N SER A 187 18.06 7.95 -9.36
CA SER A 187 18.38 7.89 -10.73
C SER A 187 19.93 7.98 -10.76
N SER A 188 20.59 6.86 -10.54
CA SER A 188 21.83 6.66 -11.26
C SER A 188 21.43 6.98 -12.68
N GLY A 189 21.99 8.02 -13.27
CA GLY A 189 21.53 8.63 -14.51
C GLY A 189 21.56 7.72 -15.75
N GLU A 190 21.48 6.46 -15.58
CA GLU A 190 21.30 5.44 -16.58
C GLU A 190 19.81 5.20 -16.75
N ILE A 191 19.26 5.84 -17.75
CA ILE A 191 17.94 5.47 -18.28
C ILE A 191 18.09 4.04 -18.77
N LYS A 192 17.68 3.05 -17.93
CA LYS A 192 17.78 1.61 -18.25
C LYS A 192 16.92 1.22 -19.45
N THR A 193 15.98 2.05 -19.83
CA THR A 193 15.19 1.88 -21.05
C THR A 193 15.70 2.90 -22.06
N PRO A 194 16.32 2.46 -23.14
CA PRO A 194 16.76 3.39 -24.19
C PRO A 194 15.56 4.20 -24.68
N VAL A 195 15.71 5.51 -24.68
CA VAL A 195 14.74 6.38 -25.33
C VAL A 195 14.75 6.07 -26.80
N ILE A 196 13.59 5.74 -27.38
CA ILE A 196 13.48 5.55 -28.82
C ILE A 196 13.83 6.89 -29.48
N PRO A 197 14.89 6.95 -30.29
CA PRO A 197 15.28 8.21 -30.91
C PRO A 197 14.17 8.72 -31.87
N PRO A 198 14.04 10.04 -32.04
CA PRO A 198 12.95 10.65 -32.82
C PRO A 198 12.86 10.12 -34.25
N ASP A 199 13.98 9.79 -34.87
CA ASP A 199 14.08 9.22 -36.22
C ASP A 199 13.52 7.78 -36.31
N ALA A 200 13.53 7.03 -35.23
CA ALA A 200 12.86 5.73 -35.14
C ALA A 200 11.41 5.87 -34.63
N PHE A 201 11.15 6.81 -33.73
CA PHE A 201 9.83 7.00 -33.11
C PHE A 201 8.77 7.42 -34.13
N TRP A 202 9.04 8.45 -34.94
CA TRP A 202 8.07 8.96 -35.89
C TRP A 202 7.70 7.97 -37.02
N PRO A 203 8.65 7.22 -37.62
CA PRO A 203 8.30 6.13 -38.54
C PRO A 203 7.44 5.05 -37.91
N LEU A 204 7.73 4.68 -36.63
CA LEU A 204 6.93 3.68 -35.90
C LEU A 204 5.49 4.16 -35.68
N ILE A 205 5.31 5.39 -35.21
CA ILE A 205 3.98 5.98 -35.03
C ILE A 205 3.22 6.04 -36.36
N ARG A 206 3.89 6.44 -37.43
CA ARG A 206 3.28 6.49 -38.76
C ARG A 206 2.87 5.11 -39.28
N ALA A 207 3.69 4.09 -39.02
CA ALA A 207 3.35 2.70 -39.34
C ALA A 207 2.15 2.20 -38.54
N CYS A 208 2.05 2.54 -37.25
CA CYS A 208 0.90 2.22 -36.40
C CYS A 208 -0.39 2.87 -36.92
N TRP A 209 -0.35 4.16 -37.31
CA TRP A 209 -1.49 4.85 -37.91
C TRP A 209 -1.92 4.21 -39.24
N THR A 210 -0.96 3.91 -40.13
CA THR A 210 -1.25 3.22 -41.39
C THR A 210 -1.91 1.86 -41.11
N TYR A 211 -1.45 1.14 -40.12
CA TYR A 211 -2.05 -0.16 -39.74
C TYR A 211 -3.50 0.01 -39.29
N ILE A 212 -3.77 1.00 -38.43
CA ILE A 212 -5.11 1.27 -37.91
C ILE A 212 -6.05 1.76 -39.02
N ASP A 213 -5.58 2.69 -39.84
CA ASP A 213 -6.47 3.37 -40.84
C ASP A 213 -6.68 2.55 -42.11
N VAL A 214 -5.71 1.74 -42.50
CA VAL A 214 -5.72 1.00 -43.77
C VAL A 214 -6.02 -0.50 -43.56
N PHE A 215 -5.31 -1.16 -42.67
CA PHE A 215 -5.43 -2.61 -42.55
C PHE A 215 -6.49 -3.09 -41.57
N ALA A 216 -6.76 -2.33 -40.47
CA ALA A 216 -7.78 -2.74 -39.53
C ALA A 216 -9.20 -2.83 -40.13
N PRO A 217 -9.64 -1.92 -41.00
CA PRO A 217 -10.94 -2.06 -41.70
C PRO A 217 -11.03 -3.36 -42.50
N ASP A 218 -9.96 -3.73 -43.24
CA ASP A 218 -9.94 -4.95 -44.05
C ASP A 218 -10.02 -6.22 -43.19
N VAL A 219 -9.36 -6.20 -42.06
CA VAL A 219 -9.40 -7.34 -41.07
C VAL A 219 -10.80 -7.47 -40.48
N LEU A 220 -11.46 -6.35 -40.16
CA LEU A 220 -12.84 -6.35 -39.65
C LEU A 220 -13.83 -6.83 -40.68
N ALA A 221 -13.72 -6.38 -41.96
CA ALA A 221 -14.56 -6.84 -43.02
C ALA A 221 -14.40 -8.36 -43.29
N ALA A 222 -13.15 -8.86 -43.33
CA ALA A 222 -12.89 -10.28 -43.50
C ALA A 222 -13.45 -11.14 -42.34
N ARG A 223 -13.49 -10.60 -41.14
CA ARG A 223 -14.11 -11.27 -40.00
C ARG A 223 -15.62 -11.38 -40.14
N GLU A 224 -16.28 -10.32 -40.57
CA GLU A 224 -17.73 -10.31 -40.83
C GLU A 224 -18.13 -11.33 -41.91
N ASP A 225 -17.29 -11.48 -42.95
CA ASP A 225 -17.50 -12.47 -44.02
C ASP A 225 -17.37 -13.93 -43.53
N ILE A 226 -16.61 -14.17 -42.49
CA ILE A 226 -16.44 -15.52 -41.91
C ILE A 226 -17.58 -15.89 -40.95
N GLU A 227 -18.17 -14.89 -40.28
CA GLU A 227 -19.26 -15.09 -39.31
C GLU A 227 -20.65 -15.16 -39.99
N THR A 228 -20.75 -14.98 -41.32
CA THR A 228 -21.98 -15.05 -42.13
C THR A 228 -22.07 -16.42 -42.80
#